data_7444f729aa7ea20bbaf7dddbf947e382
#
_entry.id   7444f729aa7ea20bbaf7dddbf947e382
#
_cell.length_a   1.000
_cell.length_b   1.000
_cell.length_c   1.000
_cell.angle_alpha   90.00
_cell.angle_beta   90.00
_cell.angle_gamma   90.00
#
_symmetry.space_group_name_H-M   'P 1'
#
loop_
_entity.id
_entity.type
_entity.pdbx_description
1 polymer ?
#
loop_
_entity_poly.entity_id
_entity_poly.type
_entity_poly.pdbx_seq_one_letter_code
_entity_poly.pdbx_strand_id
1 'polypeptide(L)'
;MYKTLLALMFFTSLVLARYEASPSKECPAFNNMKHTKNTHNVHLDLTKKYTILQHHKGQNLILIKGEQPAQRWVDETCFSKDKELRNPMNVEPVESKVTRIEDALQKTSIGTLNTKHTKKYEKEHTNKYEYENISKQNLLTLSWHNAFCETHRYKKECKRSMFSFGRPNYSEKQFVLHGLWPQPKNRLYCGVEKHYILMDKHKQWNRLPDLDLNVETRKRLQKVMPGYASNLHKHEWIKHGTCYGMDASRYYEDAISMVEQMNNSKVGDFFRDHIGKHVTLQQVRSVFDRSFGRGAGKRVELKCNKGLITELWLHLGSRSDDLGELLKRGKQTRSHCQGGMIDKAGF
;
A
#
# COMPACT_ATOMS: atom_id res chain seq x y z
N MET A 1 4.89 23.67 53.12
CA MET A 1 4.40 24.27 51.88
C MET A 1 5.46 24.14 50.82
N TYR A 2 5.48 23.09 50.03
CA TYR A 2 6.37 22.94 48.89
C TYR A 2 5.51 22.91 47.62
N LYS A 3 5.67 23.94 46.78
CA LYS A 3 5.07 24.04 45.47
C LYS A 3 6.01 23.35 44.46
N THR A 4 5.63 22.18 43.98
CA THR A 4 6.29 21.49 42.85
C THR A 4 5.73 22.07 41.55
N LEU A 5 6.60 22.78 40.79
CA LEU A 5 6.33 23.21 39.44
C LEU A 5 6.49 22.00 38.50
N LEU A 6 5.41 21.57 37.89
CA LEU A 6 5.43 20.59 36.80
C LEU A 6 5.76 21.33 35.49
N ALA A 7 6.96 21.16 34.97
CA ALA A 7 7.33 21.65 33.64
C ALA A 7 6.80 20.69 32.57
N LEU A 8 5.75 21.12 31.85
CA LEU A 8 5.26 20.43 30.64
C LEU A 8 6.27 20.70 29.50
N MET A 9 7.07 19.70 29.17
CA MET A 9 7.85 19.72 27.92
C MET A 9 6.94 19.40 26.74
N PHE A 10 6.57 20.42 25.97
CA PHE A 10 5.97 20.25 24.65
C PHE A 10 7.03 19.78 23.67
N PHE A 11 7.04 18.49 23.34
CA PHE A 11 7.74 17.98 22.16
C PHE A 11 6.96 18.39 20.92
N THR A 12 7.36 19.47 20.28
CA THR A 12 6.91 19.81 18.93
C THR A 12 7.58 18.86 17.94
N SER A 13 6.84 17.86 17.49
CA SER A 13 7.24 17.02 16.37
C SER A 13 7.27 17.89 15.11
N LEU A 14 8.45 18.22 14.61
CA LEU A 14 8.62 18.80 13.27
C LEU A 14 8.14 17.76 12.24
N VAL A 15 6.93 17.94 11.73
CA VAL A 15 6.45 17.24 10.53
C VAL A 15 7.20 17.87 9.36
N LEU A 16 8.23 17.21 8.85
CA LEU A 16 8.90 17.58 7.60
C LEU A 16 7.92 17.35 6.45
N ALA A 17 7.30 18.44 5.98
CA ALA A 17 6.39 18.40 4.84
C ALA A 17 7.18 18.01 3.57
N ARG A 18 6.80 16.92 2.95
CA ARG A 18 7.25 16.56 1.60
C ARG A 18 6.62 17.53 0.61
N TYR A 19 7.40 18.05 -0.35
CA TYR A 19 6.89 18.93 -1.39
C TYR A 19 7.55 18.62 -2.73
N GLU A 20 6.90 18.99 -3.82
CA GLU A 20 7.45 18.86 -5.16
C GLU A 20 8.16 20.13 -5.59
N ALA A 21 9.30 19.99 -6.25
CA ALA A 21 10.07 21.10 -6.80
C ALA A 21 10.61 20.76 -8.19
N SER A 22 10.71 21.79 -9.05
CA SER A 22 11.38 21.69 -10.34
C SER A 22 12.83 22.12 -10.18
N PRO A 23 13.81 21.42 -10.78
CA PRO A 23 15.19 21.85 -10.75
C PRO A 23 15.39 23.12 -11.59
N SER A 24 16.26 24.01 -11.14
CA SER A 24 16.63 25.25 -11.84
C SER A 24 17.85 25.08 -12.75
N LYS A 25 18.58 23.99 -12.58
CA LYS A 25 19.75 23.62 -13.38
C LYS A 25 19.95 22.12 -13.40
N GLU A 26 20.64 21.62 -14.39
CA GLU A 26 21.06 20.22 -14.46
C GLU A 26 22.07 19.94 -13.33
N CYS A 27 21.78 18.94 -12.51
CA CYS A 27 22.65 18.56 -11.39
C CYS A 27 22.77 17.05 -11.31
N PRO A 28 23.94 16.52 -10.93
CA PRO A 28 24.12 15.11 -10.66
C PRO A 28 23.40 14.69 -9.38
N ALA A 29 22.82 13.48 -9.39
CA ALA A 29 22.06 12.94 -8.28
C ALA A 29 22.77 11.72 -7.67
N PHE A 30 23.31 11.87 -6.48
CA PHE A 30 24.21 10.91 -5.84
C PHE A 30 23.47 9.90 -4.94
N ASN A 31 24.04 8.70 -4.81
CA ASN A 31 23.52 7.66 -3.93
C ASN A 31 23.73 7.99 -2.43
N ASN A 32 24.63 8.91 -2.11
CA ASN A 32 24.98 9.28 -0.74
C ASN A 32 25.35 10.77 -0.63
N MET A 33 25.25 11.31 0.57
CA MET A 33 25.57 12.73 0.88
C MET A 33 27.04 13.12 0.66
N LYS A 34 27.97 12.16 0.59
CA LYS A 34 29.40 12.43 0.34
C LYS A 34 29.70 12.58 -1.15
N HIS A 35 28.70 12.45 -2.02
CA HIS A 35 28.82 12.55 -3.47
C HIS A 35 29.85 11.61 -4.09
N THR A 36 30.13 10.48 -3.43
CA THR A 36 31.18 9.52 -3.87
C THR A 36 30.67 8.50 -4.89
N LYS A 37 29.35 8.37 -5.07
CA LYS A 37 28.77 7.40 -5.98
C LYS A 37 27.51 7.98 -6.64
N ASN A 38 27.49 7.93 -7.98
CA ASN A 38 26.31 8.20 -8.80
C ASN A 38 26.09 7.01 -9.75
N THR A 39 25.28 6.02 -9.31
CA THR A 39 24.97 4.85 -10.14
C THR A 39 24.13 5.30 -11.33
N HIS A 40 24.44 4.82 -12.52
CA HIS A 40 23.83 5.18 -13.81
C HIS A 40 24.07 6.65 -14.24
N ASN A 41 24.99 7.36 -13.59
CA ASN A 41 25.33 8.76 -13.93
C ASN A 41 24.08 9.66 -14.04
N VAL A 42 23.20 9.58 -13.03
CA VAL A 42 21.89 10.22 -13.07
C VAL A 42 22.03 11.73 -12.86
N HIS A 43 21.37 12.52 -13.73
CA HIS A 43 21.26 13.96 -13.65
C HIS A 43 19.79 14.37 -13.57
N LEU A 44 19.50 15.54 -12.99
CA LEU A 44 18.15 16.09 -12.93
C LEU A 44 17.70 16.56 -14.31
N ASP A 45 16.51 16.16 -14.68
CA ASP A 45 15.82 16.60 -15.88
C ASP A 45 15.01 17.86 -15.57
N LEU A 46 15.30 18.98 -16.24
CA LEU A 46 14.69 20.29 -15.99
C LEU A 46 13.18 20.33 -16.30
N THR A 47 12.69 19.37 -17.08
CA THR A 47 11.27 19.28 -17.43
C THR A 47 10.44 18.54 -16.40
N LYS A 48 11.08 17.91 -15.41
CA LYS A 48 10.44 17.07 -14.41
C LYS A 48 10.32 17.74 -13.05
N LYS A 49 9.31 17.34 -12.29
CA LYS A 49 9.21 17.66 -10.85
C LYS A 49 9.73 16.49 -10.03
N TYR A 50 10.41 16.81 -8.94
CA TYR A 50 10.96 15.83 -8.01
C TYR A 50 10.40 16.05 -6.62
N THR A 51 10.03 14.96 -5.95
CA THR A 51 9.58 15.00 -4.57
C THR A 51 10.79 15.19 -3.65
N ILE A 52 10.84 16.30 -2.93
CA ILE A 52 11.83 16.54 -1.87
C ILE A 52 11.37 15.78 -0.63
N LEU A 53 12.15 14.78 -0.22
CA LEU A 53 11.84 13.93 0.93
C LEU A 53 12.41 14.51 2.23
N GLN A 54 13.61 15.13 2.15
CA GLN A 54 14.33 15.67 3.29
C GLN A 54 15.31 16.71 2.84
N HIS A 55 15.52 17.73 3.68
CA HIS A 55 16.64 18.67 3.57
C HIS A 55 17.63 18.43 4.72
N HIS A 56 18.93 18.32 4.41
CA HIS A 56 19.97 18.16 5.43
C HIS A 56 21.32 18.71 4.94
N LYS A 57 21.93 19.58 5.74
CA LYS A 57 23.28 20.16 5.48
C LYS A 57 23.46 20.68 4.05
N GLY A 58 22.53 21.51 3.57
CA GLY A 58 22.62 22.11 2.23
C GLY A 58 22.34 21.15 1.07
N GLN A 59 21.80 19.99 1.34
CA GLN A 59 21.43 18.99 0.35
C GLN A 59 19.98 18.57 0.50
N ASN A 60 19.37 18.21 -0.61
CA ASN A 60 18.03 17.62 -0.68
C ASN A 60 18.11 16.14 -0.99
N LEU A 61 17.41 15.31 -0.21
CA LEU A 61 17.11 13.94 -0.58
C LEU A 61 15.86 13.98 -1.44
N ILE A 62 15.97 13.50 -2.67
CA ILE A 62 14.88 13.48 -3.64
C ILE A 62 14.54 12.06 -4.07
N LEU A 63 13.34 11.88 -4.63
CA LEU A 63 12.94 10.63 -5.25
C LEU A 63 13.03 10.73 -6.77
N ILE A 64 13.78 9.83 -7.40
CA ILE A 64 13.89 9.70 -8.86
C ILE A 64 13.26 8.37 -9.28
N LYS A 65 12.06 8.45 -9.84
CA LYS A 65 11.32 7.28 -10.31
C LYS A 65 12.09 6.55 -11.42
N GLY A 66 12.19 5.23 -11.31
CA GLY A 66 12.88 4.39 -12.28
C GLY A 66 14.37 4.13 -11.99
N GLU A 67 14.98 4.86 -11.06
CA GLU A 67 16.38 4.68 -10.68
C GLU A 67 16.55 3.73 -9.47
N GLN A 68 17.73 3.09 -9.41
CA GLN A 68 18.13 2.27 -8.26
C GLN A 68 19.52 2.69 -7.75
N PRO A 69 19.60 3.18 -6.49
CA PRO A 69 18.49 3.50 -5.60
C PRO A 69 17.68 4.70 -6.10
N ALA A 70 16.35 4.67 -5.86
CA ALA A 70 15.45 5.76 -6.26
C ALA A 70 15.66 7.03 -5.45
N GLN A 71 16.15 6.92 -4.22
CA GLN A 71 16.50 8.07 -3.37
C GLN A 71 17.92 8.55 -3.70
N ARG A 72 18.01 9.84 -4.02
CA ARG A 72 19.26 10.48 -4.42
C ARG A 72 19.48 11.79 -3.65
N TRP A 73 20.73 12.07 -3.33
CA TRP A 73 21.16 13.33 -2.76
C TRP A 73 21.60 14.28 -3.85
N VAL A 74 21.10 15.49 -3.79
CA VAL A 74 21.45 16.59 -4.69
C VAL A 74 21.70 17.87 -3.88
N ASP A 75 22.55 18.73 -4.39
CA ASP A 75 22.79 20.03 -3.77
C ASP A 75 21.50 20.86 -3.74
N GLU A 76 21.25 21.61 -2.65
CA GLU A 76 20.03 22.42 -2.54
C GLU A 76 19.95 23.52 -3.60
N THR A 77 21.11 23.99 -4.10
CA THR A 77 21.20 25.00 -5.17
C THR A 77 20.70 24.50 -6.53
N CYS A 78 20.44 23.18 -6.64
CA CYS A 78 19.85 22.59 -7.84
C CYS A 78 18.37 22.94 -8.02
N PHE A 79 17.72 23.44 -6.97
CA PHE A 79 16.35 23.91 -6.99
C PHE A 79 16.28 25.40 -6.74
N SER A 80 15.45 26.15 -7.48
CA SER A 80 15.26 27.57 -7.26
C SER A 80 14.72 27.81 -5.85
N LYS A 81 15.25 28.84 -5.18
CA LYS A 81 14.67 29.34 -3.93
C LYS A 81 13.48 30.23 -4.29
N ASP A 82 12.35 29.65 -4.63
CA ASP A 82 11.10 30.42 -4.63
C ASP A 82 10.82 30.84 -3.18
N LYS A 83 10.97 32.12 -2.92
CA LYS A 83 10.88 32.77 -1.60
C LYS A 83 9.45 32.85 -1.05
N GLU A 84 8.50 32.07 -1.56
CA GLU A 84 7.09 32.17 -1.21
C GLU A 84 6.50 30.94 -0.52
N LEU A 85 7.16 30.35 0.47
CA LEU A 85 6.46 29.43 1.39
C LEU A 85 7.27 29.17 2.68
N ARG A 86 7.76 30.25 3.29
CA ARG A 86 8.23 30.21 4.69
C ARG A 86 7.63 31.38 5.46
N ASN A 87 6.35 31.28 5.84
CA ASN A 87 5.86 31.84 7.10
C ASN A 87 4.43 31.34 7.37
N PRO A 88 4.21 30.45 8.32
CA PRO A 88 2.89 30.23 8.86
C PRO A 88 2.70 31.11 10.10
N MET A 89 2.54 32.42 9.94
CA MET A 89 1.94 33.30 10.94
C MET A 89 1.84 34.72 10.35
N ASN A 90 0.66 35.02 9.83
CA ASN A 90 -0.09 36.27 9.86
C ASN A 90 -1.20 36.16 8.84
N VAL A 91 -2.33 35.61 9.27
CA VAL A 91 -3.59 35.72 8.53
C VAL A 91 -4.30 36.93 9.13
N GLU A 92 -4.17 38.08 8.49
CA GLU A 92 -5.14 39.17 8.62
C GLU A 92 -6.34 38.86 7.71
N PRO A 93 -7.57 39.16 8.13
CA PRO A 93 -8.77 38.81 7.37
C PRO A 93 -8.92 39.71 6.14
N VAL A 94 -8.87 39.10 4.96
CA VAL A 94 -9.18 39.78 3.68
C VAL A 94 -10.68 39.78 3.47
N GLU A 95 -11.36 40.71 4.09
CA GLU A 95 -12.71 41.14 3.72
C GLU A 95 -12.59 42.48 3.02
N SER A 96 -12.20 42.56 1.76
CA SER A 96 -12.47 43.74 0.91
C SER A 96 -11.86 43.68 -0.50
N LYS A 97 -11.95 42.56 -1.22
CA LYS A 97 -11.61 42.56 -2.67
C LYS A 97 -12.46 41.60 -3.52
N VAL A 98 -13.65 41.20 -3.06
CA VAL A 98 -14.53 40.32 -3.85
C VAL A 98 -15.49 41.13 -4.76
N THR A 99 -15.66 42.43 -4.55
CA THR A 99 -16.63 43.25 -5.26
C THR A 99 -16.17 43.86 -6.60
N ARG A 100 -15.00 43.45 -7.13
CA ARG A 100 -14.50 43.98 -8.43
C ARG A 100 -14.29 42.94 -9.55
N ILE A 101 -14.64 41.69 -9.32
CA ILE A 101 -14.47 40.62 -10.33
C ILE A 101 -15.81 40.17 -10.92
N GLU A 102 -16.95 40.48 -10.30
CA GLU A 102 -18.27 40.08 -10.80
C GLU A 102 -18.77 40.89 -11.97
N ASP A 103 -18.31 42.14 -12.15
CA ASP A 103 -18.72 43.02 -13.28
C ASP A 103 -17.99 42.77 -14.60
N ALA A 104 -16.91 41.96 -14.62
CA ALA A 104 -16.14 41.66 -15.83
C ALA A 104 -16.54 40.36 -16.56
N LEU A 105 -17.40 39.52 -15.94
CA LEU A 105 -17.77 38.19 -16.46
C LEU A 105 -19.11 38.11 -17.16
N GLN A 106 -19.81 39.27 -17.35
CA GLN A 106 -21.14 39.29 -17.92
C GLN A 106 -21.22 39.65 -19.41
N LYS A 107 -20.09 39.66 -20.13
CA LYS A 107 -20.06 39.89 -21.59
C LYS A 107 -19.08 38.98 -22.30
N THR A 108 -19.30 37.70 -22.29
CA THR A 108 -18.88 36.82 -23.39
C THR A 108 -19.63 35.50 -23.28
N SER A 109 -20.71 35.38 -24.00
CA SER A 109 -21.40 34.12 -24.26
C SER A 109 -20.56 33.28 -25.22
N ILE A 110 -19.84 32.28 -24.69
CA ILE A 110 -19.30 31.15 -25.47
C ILE A 110 -19.49 29.88 -24.67
N GLY A 111 -20.20 28.97 -25.30
CA GLY A 111 -20.52 27.59 -25.03
C GLY A 111 -20.02 26.90 -23.76
N THR A 112 -20.96 26.42 -22.97
CA THR A 112 -20.81 25.39 -21.96
C THR A 112 -20.17 24.15 -22.56
N LEU A 113 -18.84 24.05 -22.57
CA LEU A 113 -18.15 22.77 -22.78
C LEU A 113 -18.21 21.94 -21.52
N ASN A 114 -18.77 20.78 -21.67
CA ASN A 114 -19.15 19.76 -20.71
C ASN A 114 -17.97 19.33 -19.83
N THR A 115 -17.78 19.98 -18.68
CA THR A 115 -16.69 19.68 -17.69
C THR A 115 -16.76 18.27 -17.07
N LYS A 116 -17.85 17.52 -17.30
CA LYS A 116 -17.96 16.13 -16.89
C LYS A 116 -17.19 15.16 -17.80
N HIS A 117 -17.02 15.50 -19.09
CA HIS A 117 -16.29 14.63 -20.02
C HIS A 117 -14.76 14.75 -19.89
N THR A 118 -14.24 15.94 -19.62
CA THR A 118 -12.78 16.15 -19.47
C THR A 118 -12.23 15.48 -18.21
N LYS A 119 -12.91 15.58 -17.05
CA LYS A 119 -12.48 14.90 -15.81
C LYS A 119 -12.55 13.37 -15.92
N LYS A 120 -13.50 12.83 -16.68
CA LYS A 120 -13.58 11.38 -16.94
C LYS A 120 -12.47 10.91 -17.88
N TYR A 121 -12.15 11.72 -18.90
CA TYR A 121 -11.11 11.42 -19.89
C TYR A 121 -9.70 11.47 -19.27
N GLU A 122 -9.41 12.48 -18.44
CA GLU A 122 -8.15 12.59 -17.71
C GLU A 122 -7.98 11.44 -16.69
N LYS A 123 -9.06 11.05 -15.98
CA LYS A 123 -9.03 9.94 -15.04
C LYS A 123 -8.87 8.58 -15.72
N GLU A 124 -9.47 8.38 -16.91
CA GLU A 124 -9.29 7.14 -17.69
C GLU A 124 -7.90 7.06 -18.34
N HIS A 125 -7.32 8.19 -18.79
CA HIS A 125 -5.98 8.20 -19.38
C HIS A 125 -4.86 8.04 -18.34
N THR A 126 -4.93 8.72 -17.18
CA THR A 126 -3.96 8.55 -16.10
C THR A 126 -3.99 7.13 -15.54
N ASN A 127 -5.18 6.54 -15.36
CA ASN A 127 -5.31 5.15 -14.94
C ASN A 127 -4.73 4.17 -15.97
N LYS A 128 -4.84 4.43 -17.26
CA LYS A 128 -4.34 3.49 -18.28
C LYS A 128 -2.82 3.34 -18.24
N TYR A 129 -2.08 4.44 -18.15
CA TYR A 129 -0.61 4.41 -18.05
C TYR A 129 -0.11 3.85 -16.72
N GLU A 130 -0.84 4.06 -15.64
CA GLU A 130 -0.50 3.60 -14.31
C GLU A 130 -0.53 2.07 -14.17
N TYR A 131 -1.42 1.39 -14.92
CA TYR A 131 -1.57 -0.07 -14.87
C TYR A 131 -0.82 -0.84 -15.95
N GLU A 132 -0.15 -0.20 -16.90
CA GLU A 132 0.52 -0.91 -18.01
C GLU A 132 1.65 -1.81 -17.56
N ASN A 133 2.37 -1.42 -16.50
CA ASN A 133 3.51 -2.18 -15.95
C ASN A 133 3.10 -3.24 -14.94
N ILE A 134 1.86 -3.20 -14.42
CA ILE A 134 1.39 -4.13 -13.41
C ILE A 134 1.18 -5.52 -14.03
N SER A 135 1.54 -6.55 -13.27
CA SER A 135 1.33 -7.94 -13.69
C SER A 135 -0.13 -8.21 -14.02
N LYS A 136 -0.37 -8.83 -15.21
CA LYS A 136 -1.71 -9.00 -15.80
C LYS A 136 -2.63 -9.93 -15.00
N GLN A 137 -2.06 -10.84 -14.23
CA GLN A 137 -2.79 -11.79 -13.38
C GLN A 137 -2.08 -11.86 -12.03
N ASN A 138 -2.86 -11.83 -10.96
CA ASN A 138 -2.37 -11.86 -9.59
C ASN A 138 -3.18 -12.84 -8.75
N LEU A 139 -2.57 -13.37 -7.72
CA LEU A 139 -3.23 -14.17 -6.70
C LEU A 139 -3.15 -13.44 -5.37
N LEU A 140 -4.27 -12.91 -4.90
CA LEU A 140 -4.37 -12.33 -3.56
C LEU A 140 -4.66 -13.45 -2.56
N THR A 141 -3.79 -13.59 -1.58
CA THR A 141 -3.91 -14.60 -0.54
C THR A 141 -4.24 -13.94 0.79
N LEU A 142 -5.38 -14.34 1.35
CA LEU A 142 -5.95 -13.80 2.57
C LEU A 142 -6.05 -14.91 3.62
N SER A 143 -5.43 -14.74 4.77
CA SER A 143 -5.50 -15.72 5.85
C SER A 143 -6.65 -15.41 6.81
N TRP A 144 -7.32 -16.48 7.30
CA TRP A 144 -8.11 -16.41 8.51
C TRP A 144 -7.17 -16.64 9.69
N HIS A 145 -6.76 -15.56 10.37
CA HIS A 145 -5.61 -15.57 11.27
C HIS A 145 -5.76 -16.54 12.44
N ASN A 146 -6.98 -16.69 12.97
CA ASN A 146 -7.24 -17.62 14.06
C ASN A 146 -6.88 -19.06 13.67
N ALA A 147 -7.36 -19.54 12.53
CA ALA A 147 -7.05 -20.87 12.01
C ALA A 147 -5.55 -21.08 11.72
N PHE A 148 -4.86 -20.03 11.29
CA PHE A 148 -3.40 -20.06 11.15
C PHE A 148 -2.73 -20.24 12.52
N CYS A 149 -3.13 -19.44 13.50
CA CYS A 149 -2.52 -19.47 14.84
C CYS A 149 -2.86 -20.75 15.62
N GLU A 150 -3.98 -21.42 15.35
CA GLU A 150 -4.31 -22.73 15.92
C GLU A 150 -3.20 -23.76 15.69
N THR A 151 -2.56 -23.68 14.52
CA THR A 151 -1.48 -24.60 14.13
C THR A 151 -0.07 -24.02 14.31
N HIS A 152 0.07 -22.70 14.54
CA HIS A 152 1.35 -21.99 14.57
C HIS A 152 1.51 -21.10 15.81
N ARG A 153 1.11 -21.59 16.99
CA ARG A 153 1.11 -20.84 18.26
C ARG A 153 2.46 -20.26 18.66
N TYR A 154 3.56 -20.81 18.15
CA TYR A 154 4.92 -20.34 18.42
C TYR A 154 5.29 -19.08 17.64
N LYS A 155 4.56 -18.70 16.61
CA LYS A 155 4.81 -17.51 15.80
C LYS A 155 4.58 -16.23 16.61
N LYS A 156 5.41 -15.20 16.34
CA LYS A 156 5.32 -13.90 17.04
C LYS A 156 3.94 -13.27 16.91
N GLU A 157 3.37 -13.31 15.70
CA GLU A 157 2.03 -12.79 15.37
C GLU A 157 0.88 -13.53 16.06
N CYS A 158 1.12 -14.74 16.56
CA CYS A 158 0.13 -15.55 17.28
C CYS A 158 0.24 -15.42 18.80
N LYS A 159 1.30 -14.78 19.31
CA LYS A 159 1.47 -14.56 20.76
C LYS A 159 0.60 -13.41 21.21
N ARG A 160 -0.33 -13.66 22.13
CA ARG A 160 -1.13 -12.59 22.76
C ARG A 160 -0.24 -11.79 23.70
N SER A 161 -0.31 -10.46 23.61
CA SER A 161 0.27 -9.60 24.63
C SER A 161 -0.56 -9.70 25.92
N MET A 162 0.08 -9.90 27.05
CA MET A 162 -0.59 -9.92 28.37
C MET A 162 -1.31 -8.62 28.69
N PHE A 163 -0.99 -7.53 27.99
CA PHE A 163 -1.63 -6.21 28.16
C PHE A 163 -2.82 -5.97 27.23
N SER A 164 -3.19 -6.92 26.37
CA SER A 164 -4.29 -6.77 25.41
C SER A 164 -5.61 -7.40 25.88
N PHE A 165 -5.73 -7.74 27.15
CA PHE A 165 -6.98 -8.27 27.71
C PHE A 165 -8.16 -7.33 27.45
N GLY A 166 -9.18 -7.82 26.74
CA GLY A 166 -10.45 -7.12 26.51
C GLY A 166 -10.51 -6.25 25.26
N ARG A 167 -9.42 -6.07 24.47
CA ARG A 167 -9.50 -5.38 23.17
C ARG A 167 -9.44 -6.40 22.03
N PRO A 168 -10.50 -6.48 21.18
CA PRO A 168 -10.46 -7.36 20.01
C PRO A 168 -9.31 -6.93 19.11
N ASN A 169 -8.44 -7.88 18.74
CA ASN A 169 -7.41 -7.61 17.74
C ASN A 169 -8.08 -7.57 16.35
N TYR A 170 -7.61 -6.68 15.45
CA TYR A 170 -8.07 -6.61 14.06
C TYR A 170 -8.16 -7.99 13.41
N SER A 171 -7.16 -8.83 13.63
CA SER A 171 -7.04 -10.16 13.04
C SER A 171 -8.02 -11.21 13.55
N GLU A 172 -8.75 -10.96 14.65
CA GLU A 172 -9.66 -11.95 15.25
C GLU A 172 -10.98 -12.13 14.50
N LYS A 173 -11.43 -11.09 13.78
CA LYS A 173 -12.72 -11.05 13.09
C LYS A 173 -12.62 -10.59 11.63
N GLN A 174 -11.42 -10.61 11.07
CA GLN A 174 -11.18 -10.11 9.72
C GLN A 174 -10.13 -10.95 9.00
N PHE A 175 -10.19 -10.97 7.68
CA PHE A 175 -9.11 -11.49 6.87
C PHE A 175 -7.88 -10.61 7.00
N VAL A 176 -6.73 -11.25 7.01
CA VAL A 176 -5.42 -10.60 7.03
C VAL A 176 -4.65 -10.93 5.76
N LEU A 177 -3.79 -10.02 5.34
CA LEU A 177 -2.96 -10.19 4.16
C LEU A 177 -1.88 -11.25 4.44
N HIS A 178 -1.85 -12.30 3.61
CA HIS A 178 -0.67 -13.14 3.48
C HIS A 178 0.25 -12.55 2.41
N GLY A 179 -0.24 -12.38 1.18
CA GLY A 179 0.52 -11.79 0.09
C GLY A 179 -0.30 -11.53 -1.17
N LEU A 180 0.32 -10.83 -2.11
CA LEU A 180 -0.19 -10.60 -3.47
C LEU A 180 0.83 -11.16 -4.47
N TRP A 181 0.51 -12.24 -5.17
CA TRP A 181 1.47 -13.02 -5.95
C TRP A 181 1.21 -12.88 -7.45
N PRO A 182 2.07 -12.13 -8.18
CA PRO A 182 2.06 -12.09 -9.63
C PRO A 182 2.10 -13.48 -10.25
N GLN A 183 1.33 -13.68 -11.29
CA GLN A 183 1.25 -14.95 -12.01
C GLN A 183 2.02 -14.89 -13.34
N PRO A 184 2.53 -16.02 -13.85
CA PRO A 184 2.36 -17.40 -13.36
C PRO A 184 3.19 -17.70 -12.10
N LYS A 185 2.81 -18.75 -11.36
CA LYS A 185 3.37 -19.14 -10.05
C LYS A 185 4.90 -19.25 -9.99
N ASN A 186 5.55 -19.56 -11.11
CA ASN A 186 7.01 -19.67 -11.22
C ASN A 186 7.72 -18.32 -11.49
N ARG A 187 6.99 -17.22 -11.65
CA ARG A 187 7.54 -15.86 -11.77
C ARG A 187 7.87 -15.32 -10.39
N LEU A 188 9.11 -15.50 -9.97
CA LEU A 188 9.59 -15.19 -8.62
C LEU A 188 10.91 -14.45 -8.69
N TYR A 189 11.20 -13.60 -7.68
CA TYR A 189 12.49 -12.93 -7.49
C TYR A 189 12.95 -12.09 -8.69
N CYS A 190 12.04 -11.31 -9.29
CA CYS A 190 12.33 -10.51 -10.47
C CYS A 190 13.35 -9.41 -10.15
N GLY A 191 14.53 -9.46 -10.79
CA GLY A 191 15.60 -8.49 -10.56
C GLY A 191 16.28 -8.56 -9.18
N VAL A 192 16.03 -9.62 -8.40
CA VAL A 192 16.60 -9.77 -7.05
C VAL A 192 17.97 -10.40 -7.11
N GLU A 193 18.92 -9.83 -6.37
CA GLU A 193 20.28 -10.36 -6.25
C GLU A 193 20.31 -11.73 -5.57
N LYS A 194 21.20 -12.62 -6.05
CA LYS A 194 21.29 -14.03 -5.62
C LYS A 194 21.44 -14.20 -4.10
N HIS A 195 22.18 -13.33 -3.44
CA HIS A 195 22.38 -13.43 -1.99
C HIS A 195 21.08 -13.16 -1.20
N TYR A 196 20.20 -12.24 -1.64
CA TYR A 196 18.89 -12.03 -1.02
C TYR A 196 17.94 -13.21 -1.27
N ILE A 197 18.02 -13.83 -2.46
CA ILE A 197 17.25 -15.06 -2.74
C ILE A 197 17.66 -16.19 -1.78
N LEU A 198 18.95 -16.32 -1.49
CA LEU A 198 19.46 -17.32 -0.55
C LEU A 198 18.99 -17.02 0.88
N MET A 199 19.08 -15.75 1.32
CA MET A 199 18.57 -15.34 2.63
C MET A 199 17.08 -15.65 2.78
N ASP A 200 16.29 -15.37 1.75
CA ASP A 200 14.85 -15.64 1.76
C ASP A 200 14.55 -17.14 1.84
N LYS A 201 15.20 -17.95 1.01
CA LYS A 201 15.06 -19.43 1.01
C LYS A 201 15.42 -20.04 2.36
N HIS A 202 16.40 -19.47 3.07
CA HIS A 202 16.82 -19.90 4.41
C HIS A 202 15.98 -19.26 5.53
N LYS A 203 14.88 -18.54 5.20
CA LYS A 203 13.98 -17.86 6.16
C LYS A 203 14.70 -16.83 7.05
N GLN A 204 15.82 -16.27 6.56
CA GLN A 204 16.56 -15.19 7.23
C GLN A 204 15.95 -13.82 6.93
N TRP A 205 14.64 -13.71 7.04
CA TRP A 205 13.87 -12.54 6.60
C TRP A 205 14.22 -11.26 7.38
N ASN A 206 14.69 -11.40 8.61
CA ASN A 206 15.20 -10.27 9.40
C ASN A 206 16.49 -9.65 8.83
N ARG A 207 17.21 -10.37 7.97
CA ARG A 207 18.43 -9.90 7.30
C ARG A 207 18.16 -9.31 5.91
N LEU A 208 16.96 -9.48 5.36
CA LEU A 208 16.56 -8.83 4.12
C LEU A 208 16.49 -7.30 4.33
N PRO A 209 16.75 -6.51 3.27
CA PRO A 209 16.72 -5.05 3.37
C PRO A 209 15.35 -4.54 3.82
N ASP A 210 15.36 -3.41 4.52
CA ASP A 210 14.13 -2.72 4.86
C ASP A 210 13.48 -2.16 3.60
N LEU A 211 12.14 -2.20 3.58
CA LEU A 211 11.37 -1.70 2.46
C LEU A 211 11.16 -0.18 2.60
N ASP A 212 11.32 0.52 1.50
CA ASP A 212 10.98 1.94 1.42
C ASP A 212 9.46 2.10 1.30
N LEU A 213 8.80 2.06 2.45
CA LEU A 213 7.37 2.29 2.58
C LEU A 213 7.14 3.66 3.22
N ASN A 214 6.19 4.41 2.68
CA ASN A 214 5.75 5.63 3.36
C ASN A 214 5.12 5.28 4.73
N VAL A 215 5.06 6.27 5.63
CA VAL A 215 4.63 6.06 7.03
C VAL A 215 3.20 5.51 7.11
N GLU A 216 2.30 5.99 6.26
CA GLU A 216 0.91 5.57 6.27
C GLU A 216 0.75 4.13 5.76
N THR A 217 1.36 3.80 4.62
CA THR A 217 1.38 2.44 4.08
C THR A 217 1.97 1.46 5.09
N ARG A 218 3.07 1.84 5.77
CA ARG A 218 3.68 1.01 6.80
C ARG A 218 2.72 0.72 7.96
N LYS A 219 2.05 1.75 8.48
CA LYS A 219 1.06 1.60 9.57
C LYS A 219 -0.11 0.71 9.17
N ARG A 220 -0.69 0.95 7.99
CA ARG A 220 -1.79 0.14 7.48
C ARG A 220 -1.36 -1.30 7.24
N LEU A 221 -0.17 -1.52 6.68
CA LEU A 221 0.38 -2.85 6.47
C LEU A 221 0.56 -3.62 7.78
N GLN A 222 1.11 -2.99 8.81
CA GLN A 222 1.24 -3.59 10.15
C GLN A 222 -0.12 -4.02 10.73
N LYS A 223 -1.19 -3.27 10.44
CA LYS A 223 -2.54 -3.59 10.89
C LYS A 223 -3.12 -4.79 10.15
N VAL A 224 -3.00 -4.83 8.80
CA VAL A 224 -3.65 -5.86 7.98
C VAL A 224 -2.80 -7.11 7.77
N MET A 225 -1.51 -7.08 8.12
CA MET A 225 -0.57 -8.20 7.98
C MET A 225 0.12 -8.49 9.33
N PRO A 226 -0.48 -9.30 10.23
CA PRO A 226 0.14 -9.65 11.50
C PRO A 226 1.54 -10.27 11.36
N GLY A 227 1.77 -11.05 10.29
CA GLY A 227 3.07 -11.60 9.92
C GLY A 227 4.18 -10.55 9.68
N TYR A 228 3.83 -9.26 9.63
CA TYR A 228 4.82 -8.17 9.65
C TYR A 228 5.77 -8.29 10.84
N ALA A 229 5.28 -8.71 12.00
CA ALA A 229 6.08 -8.96 13.21
C ALA A 229 7.17 -10.02 13.02
N SER A 230 6.97 -10.95 12.08
CA SER A 230 7.91 -12.00 11.66
C SER A 230 8.66 -11.69 10.37
N ASN A 231 8.64 -10.43 9.90
CA ASN A 231 9.24 -9.97 8.64
C ASN A 231 8.64 -10.61 7.38
N LEU A 232 7.40 -11.12 7.44
CA LEU A 232 6.70 -11.68 6.28
C LEU A 232 6.65 -10.70 5.11
N HIS A 233 6.44 -9.40 5.37
CA HIS A 233 6.42 -8.36 4.35
C HIS A 233 7.72 -8.27 3.53
N LYS A 234 8.87 -8.54 4.13
CA LYS A 234 10.16 -8.57 3.40
C LYS A 234 10.25 -9.78 2.48
N HIS A 235 9.80 -10.95 2.97
CA HIS A 235 9.69 -12.17 2.17
C HIS A 235 8.74 -11.98 0.97
N GLU A 236 7.53 -11.52 1.22
CA GLU A 236 6.50 -11.33 0.20
C GLU A 236 6.95 -10.33 -0.89
N TRP A 237 7.62 -9.24 -0.48
CA TRP A 237 8.19 -8.30 -1.43
C TRP A 237 9.29 -8.93 -2.29
N ILE A 238 10.33 -9.46 -1.65
CA ILE A 238 11.51 -9.99 -2.35
C ILE A 238 11.12 -11.11 -3.31
N LYS A 239 10.25 -12.01 -2.89
CA LYS A 239 9.89 -13.18 -3.67
C LYS A 239 8.83 -12.91 -4.73
N HIS A 240 7.84 -12.11 -4.42
CA HIS A 240 6.65 -11.89 -5.24
C HIS A 240 6.50 -10.45 -5.69
N GLY A 241 6.60 -9.48 -4.78
CA GLY A 241 6.34 -8.08 -5.05
C GLY A 241 7.26 -7.48 -6.10
N THR A 242 8.52 -7.92 -6.16
CA THR A 242 9.49 -7.50 -7.20
C THR A 242 9.04 -7.86 -8.63
N CYS A 243 8.10 -8.80 -8.77
CA CYS A 243 7.51 -9.19 -10.05
C CYS A 243 6.19 -8.46 -10.36
N TYR A 244 5.71 -7.61 -9.46
CA TYR A 244 4.42 -6.92 -9.62
C TYR A 244 4.48 -5.83 -10.71
N GLY A 245 5.63 -5.18 -10.88
CA GLY A 245 5.86 -4.14 -11.88
C GLY A 245 5.77 -2.71 -11.32
N MET A 246 5.65 -2.57 -10.00
CA MET A 246 5.63 -1.29 -9.28
C MET A 246 6.63 -1.34 -8.12
N ASP A 247 6.84 -0.22 -7.41
CA ASP A 247 7.63 -0.17 -6.20
C ASP A 247 6.93 -0.83 -4.99
N ALA A 248 7.65 -0.98 -3.88
CA ALA A 248 7.13 -1.65 -2.69
C ALA A 248 5.96 -0.90 -2.05
N SER A 249 5.95 0.44 -2.06
CA SER A 249 4.85 1.22 -1.52
C SER A 249 3.57 0.98 -2.29
N ARG A 250 3.62 1.09 -3.63
CA ARG A 250 2.45 0.86 -4.48
C ARG A 250 1.96 -0.58 -4.42
N TYR A 251 2.87 -1.56 -4.44
CA TYR A 251 2.50 -2.97 -4.27
C TYR A 251 1.71 -3.22 -2.99
N TYR A 252 2.17 -2.66 -1.87
CA TYR A 252 1.46 -2.82 -0.60
C TYR A 252 0.20 -1.96 -0.48
N GLU A 253 0.16 -0.77 -1.08
CA GLU A 253 -1.05 0.05 -1.13
C GLU A 253 -2.19 -0.68 -1.85
N ASP A 254 -1.89 -1.29 -3.00
CA ASP A 254 -2.85 -2.08 -3.76
C ASP A 254 -3.30 -3.31 -2.95
N ALA A 255 -2.38 -4.07 -2.36
CA ALA A 255 -2.70 -5.23 -1.54
C ALA A 255 -3.54 -4.87 -0.30
N ILE A 256 -3.21 -3.80 0.41
CA ILE A 256 -3.95 -3.28 1.56
C ILE A 256 -5.38 -2.88 1.16
N SER A 257 -5.51 -2.12 0.06
CA SER A 257 -6.80 -1.69 -0.47
C SER A 257 -7.72 -2.89 -0.75
N MET A 258 -7.20 -3.94 -1.38
CA MET A 258 -7.96 -5.15 -1.67
C MET A 258 -8.41 -5.88 -0.40
N VAL A 259 -7.54 -5.98 0.63
CA VAL A 259 -7.90 -6.56 1.94
C VAL A 259 -9.01 -5.76 2.62
N GLU A 260 -8.90 -4.43 2.60
CA GLU A 260 -9.89 -3.55 3.20
C GLU A 260 -11.25 -3.65 2.48
N GLN A 261 -11.25 -3.66 1.14
CA GLN A 261 -12.46 -3.89 0.35
C GLN A 261 -13.10 -5.26 0.66
N MET A 262 -12.27 -6.31 0.78
CA MET A 262 -12.74 -7.65 1.13
C MET A 262 -13.41 -7.66 2.51
N ASN A 263 -12.78 -7.06 3.52
CA ASN A 263 -13.28 -7.03 4.89
C ASN A 263 -14.53 -6.16 5.07
N ASN A 264 -14.68 -5.12 4.25
CA ASN A 264 -15.83 -4.21 4.26
C ASN A 264 -16.99 -4.68 3.35
N SER A 265 -16.87 -5.88 2.76
CA SER A 265 -17.86 -6.44 1.87
C SER A 265 -18.82 -7.40 2.59
N LYS A 266 -19.92 -7.80 1.90
CA LYS A 266 -20.82 -8.87 2.38
C LYS A 266 -20.09 -10.20 2.65
N VAL A 267 -18.91 -10.41 2.05
CA VAL A 267 -18.09 -11.60 2.34
C VAL A 267 -17.45 -11.47 3.72
N GLY A 268 -16.90 -10.30 4.06
CA GLY A 268 -16.40 -10.02 5.40
C GLY A 268 -17.46 -10.19 6.48
N ASP A 269 -18.69 -9.66 6.23
CA ASP A 269 -19.85 -9.85 7.13
C ASP A 269 -20.18 -11.32 7.28
N PHE A 270 -20.31 -12.04 6.18
CA PHE A 270 -20.62 -13.47 6.19
C PHE A 270 -19.62 -14.27 7.04
N PHE A 271 -18.32 -14.00 6.92
CA PHE A 271 -17.33 -14.71 7.73
C PHE A 271 -17.44 -14.36 9.21
N ARG A 272 -17.69 -13.09 9.56
CA ARG A 272 -17.90 -12.68 10.96
C ARG A 272 -19.12 -13.35 11.59
N ASP A 273 -20.24 -13.44 10.86
CA ASP A 273 -21.49 -14.02 11.32
C ASP A 273 -21.45 -15.56 11.44
N HIS A 274 -20.46 -16.18 10.79
CA HIS A 274 -20.29 -17.63 10.80
C HIS A 274 -19.04 -18.11 11.56
N ILE A 275 -18.48 -17.24 12.41
CA ILE A 275 -17.40 -17.65 13.34
C ILE A 275 -17.88 -18.81 14.22
N GLY A 276 -17.11 -19.89 14.30
CA GLY A 276 -17.44 -21.13 15.01
C GLY A 276 -18.43 -22.04 14.26
N LYS A 277 -18.77 -21.72 13.02
CA LYS A 277 -19.69 -22.54 12.20
C LYS A 277 -18.96 -23.11 10.97
N HIS A 278 -19.43 -24.27 10.51
CA HIS A 278 -19.00 -24.87 9.25
C HIS A 278 -19.70 -24.17 8.07
N VAL A 279 -18.95 -23.80 7.04
CA VAL A 279 -19.47 -23.25 5.79
C VAL A 279 -18.94 -24.01 4.60
N THR A 280 -19.76 -24.09 3.54
CA THR A 280 -19.39 -24.78 2.30
C THR A 280 -18.77 -23.84 1.29
N LEU A 281 -17.98 -24.36 0.35
CA LEU A 281 -17.46 -23.64 -0.80
C LEU A 281 -18.57 -22.94 -1.59
N GLN A 282 -19.72 -23.61 -1.77
CA GLN A 282 -20.86 -23.06 -2.49
C GLN A 282 -21.41 -21.81 -1.78
N GLN A 283 -21.56 -21.84 -0.46
CA GLN A 283 -22.00 -20.68 0.32
C GLN A 283 -21.02 -19.51 0.18
N VAL A 284 -19.70 -19.79 0.32
CA VAL A 284 -18.66 -18.77 0.14
C VAL A 284 -18.72 -18.17 -1.26
N ARG A 285 -18.74 -19.00 -2.31
CA ARG A 285 -18.80 -18.52 -3.71
C ARG A 285 -20.05 -17.72 -3.99
N SER A 286 -21.21 -18.12 -3.44
CA SER A 286 -22.47 -17.39 -3.59
C SER A 286 -22.42 -16.00 -2.95
N VAL A 287 -21.77 -15.86 -1.78
CA VAL A 287 -21.62 -14.54 -1.16
C VAL A 287 -20.64 -13.64 -1.93
N PHE A 288 -19.60 -14.21 -2.55
CA PHE A 288 -18.73 -13.46 -3.48
C PHE A 288 -19.51 -12.93 -4.68
N ASP A 289 -20.39 -13.76 -5.29
CA ASP A 289 -21.23 -13.33 -6.41
C ASP A 289 -22.19 -12.19 -6.01
N ARG A 290 -22.76 -12.25 -4.80
CA ARG A 290 -23.62 -11.18 -4.27
C ARG A 290 -22.87 -9.90 -3.90
N SER A 291 -21.58 -9.99 -3.57
CA SER A 291 -20.76 -8.88 -3.14
C SER A 291 -20.07 -8.16 -4.28
N PHE A 292 -19.48 -8.93 -5.20
CA PHE A 292 -18.58 -8.46 -6.25
C PHE A 292 -19.09 -8.72 -7.67
N GLY A 293 -20.35 -9.18 -7.79
CA GLY A 293 -21.00 -9.44 -9.07
C GLY A 293 -20.89 -10.89 -9.53
N ARG A 294 -21.84 -11.29 -10.37
CA ARG A 294 -22.02 -12.66 -10.88
C ARG A 294 -20.71 -13.21 -11.47
N GLY A 295 -20.32 -14.39 -11.01
CA GLY A 295 -19.13 -15.11 -11.45
C GLY A 295 -17.86 -14.78 -10.64
N ALA A 296 -17.87 -13.80 -9.70
CA ALA A 296 -16.74 -13.53 -8.82
C ALA A 296 -16.35 -14.76 -7.99
N GLY A 297 -17.34 -15.50 -7.48
CA GLY A 297 -17.11 -16.73 -6.72
C GLY A 297 -16.36 -17.82 -7.48
N LYS A 298 -16.41 -17.84 -8.81
CA LYS A 298 -15.63 -18.78 -9.64
C LYS A 298 -14.13 -18.52 -9.62
N ARG A 299 -13.69 -17.37 -9.08
CA ARG A 299 -12.29 -16.97 -8.93
C ARG A 299 -11.76 -17.21 -7.52
N VAL A 300 -12.56 -17.84 -6.66
CA VAL A 300 -12.23 -18.08 -5.26
C VAL A 300 -11.88 -19.54 -5.04
N GLU A 301 -10.75 -19.76 -4.38
CA GLU A 301 -10.28 -21.06 -3.91
C GLU A 301 -10.18 -21.02 -2.38
N LEU A 302 -10.76 -22.01 -1.69
CA LEU A 302 -10.58 -22.22 -0.27
C LEU A 302 -9.33 -23.05 -0.01
N LYS A 303 -8.58 -22.67 1.01
CA LYS A 303 -7.53 -23.50 1.62
C LYS A 303 -7.99 -23.91 2.99
N CYS A 304 -7.88 -25.21 3.26
CA CYS A 304 -8.28 -25.78 4.53
C CYS A 304 -7.17 -26.63 5.13
N ASN A 305 -7.09 -26.62 6.44
CA ASN A 305 -6.21 -27.48 7.22
C ASN A 305 -6.95 -27.96 8.46
N LYS A 306 -6.93 -29.28 8.73
CA LYS A 306 -7.60 -29.91 9.88
C LYS A 306 -9.07 -29.51 10.05
N GLY A 307 -9.81 -29.39 8.93
CA GLY A 307 -11.23 -29.00 8.95
C GLY A 307 -11.50 -27.51 9.11
N LEU A 308 -10.48 -26.69 9.28
CA LEU A 308 -10.57 -25.22 9.39
C LEU A 308 -10.32 -24.58 8.03
N ILE A 309 -11.04 -23.51 7.69
CA ILE A 309 -10.71 -22.64 6.57
C ILE A 309 -9.53 -21.76 7.01
N THR A 310 -8.36 -21.95 6.38
CA THR A 310 -7.14 -21.21 6.72
C THR A 310 -6.92 -20.00 5.84
N GLU A 311 -7.29 -20.11 4.54
CA GLU A 311 -7.07 -19.01 3.58
C GLU A 311 -8.15 -18.96 2.51
N LEU A 312 -8.35 -17.76 1.97
CA LEU A 312 -8.98 -17.50 0.68
C LEU A 312 -7.92 -17.10 -0.33
N TRP A 313 -7.91 -17.75 -1.48
CA TRP A 313 -7.07 -17.41 -2.61
C TRP A 313 -7.95 -16.83 -3.71
N LEU A 314 -7.74 -15.55 -4.02
CA LEU A 314 -8.51 -14.80 -5.00
C LEU A 314 -7.70 -14.60 -6.28
N HIS A 315 -8.17 -15.23 -7.37
CA HIS A 315 -7.54 -15.09 -8.68
C HIS A 315 -8.00 -13.80 -9.34
N LEU A 316 -7.10 -12.84 -9.48
CA LEU A 316 -7.36 -11.48 -9.92
C LEU A 316 -6.76 -11.20 -11.30
N GLY A 317 -7.43 -10.37 -12.09
CA GLY A 317 -6.81 -9.68 -13.22
C GLY A 317 -6.02 -8.46 -12.77
N SER A 318 -5.95 -7.45 -13.64
CA SER A 318 -5.27 -6.19 -13.40
C SER A 318 -6.06 -4.99 -13.94
N ARG A 319 -5.50 -3.80 -13.85
CA ARG A 319 -6.03 -2.54 -14.42
C ARG A 319 -7.33 -2.08 -13.75
N SER A 320 -7.39 -2.19 -12.44
CA SER A 320 -8.45 -1.64 -11.60
C SER A 320 -7.95 -1.55 -10.16
N ASP A 321 -8.50 -0.64 -9.40
CA ASP A 321 -8.42 -0.53 -7.95
C ASP A 321 -9.67 -1.12 -7.25
N ASP A 322 -10.68 -1.53 -8.02
CA ASP A 322 -11.89 -2.19 -7.54
C ASP A 322 -11.73 -3.72 -7.52
N LEU A 323 -11.91 -4.32 -6.36
CA LEU A 323 -11.75 -5.77 -6.17
C LEU A 323 -12.74 -6.59 -7.00
N GLY A 324 -13.95 -6.10 -7.22
CA GLY A 324 -14.96 -6.76 -8.05
C GLY A 324 -14.55 -6.81 -9.51
N GLU A 325 -14.01 -5.71 -10.04
CA GLU A 325 -13.48 -5.66 -11.42
C GLU A 325 -12.23 -6.55 -11.58
N LEU A 326 -11.35 -6.57 -10.57
CA LEU A 326 -10.19 -7.45 -10.58
C LEU A 326 -10.59 -8.93 -10.58
N LEU A 327 -11.60 -9.31 -9.78
CA LEU A 327 -12.17 -10.66 -9.77
C LEU A 327 -12.78 -11.03 -11.13
N LYS A 328 -13.56 -10.14 -11.75
CA LYS A 328 -14.17 -10.41 -13.07
C LYS A 328 -13.12 -10.71 -14.14
N ARG A 329 -11.98 -10.05 -14.10
CA ARG A 329 -10.85 -10.23 -15.04
C ARG A 329 -9.92 -11.38 -14.65
N GLY A 330 -10.08 -11.94 -13.45
CA GLY A 330 -9.30 -13.08 -12.96
C GLY A 330 -9.68 -14.41 -13.63
N LYS A 331 -8.74 -15.36 -13.61
CA LYS A 331 -9.01 -16.72 -14.12
C LYS A 331 -9.95 -17.47 -13.18
N GLN A 332 -10.87 -18.23 -13.76
CA GLN A 332 -11.68 -19.17 -13.00
C GLN A 332 -10.79 -20.28 -12.43
N THR A 333 -11.13 -20.76 -11.24
CA THR A 333 -10.36 -21.78 -10.54
C THR A 333 -11.24 -22.87 -9.94
N ARG A 334 -10.63 -24.03 -9.70
CA ARG A 334 -11.20 -25.09 -8.88
C ARG A 334 -10.70 -24.95 -7.46
N SER A 335 -11.48 -25.40 -6.49
CA SER A 335 -11.06 -25.48 -5.09
C SER A 335 -11.05 -26.93 -4.65
N HIS A 336 -9.94 -27.38 -4.08
CA HIS A 336 -9.86 -28.74 -3.51
C HIS A 336 -10.60 -28.80 -2.17
N CYS A 337 -10.56 -27.74 -1.36
CA CYS A 337 -11.36 -27.62 -0.15
C CYS A 337 -12.80 -27.28 -0.52
N GLN A 338 -13.75 -28.11 -0.06
CA GLN A 338 -15.18 -27.95 -0.32
C GLN A 338 -15.93 -27.25 0.82
N GLY A 339 -15.27 -26.97 1.93
CA GLY A 339 -15.80 -26.27 3.09
C GLY A 339 -14.99 -26.55 4.35
N GLY A 340 -15.29 -25.83 5.40
CA GLY A 340 -14.62 -26.00 6.69
C GLY A 340 -15.20 -25.04 7.72
N MET A 341 -14.72 -25.17 8.94
CA MET A 341 -15.11 -24.29 10.03
C MET A 341 -14.38 -22.94 9.91
N ILE A 342 -15.11 -21.87 10.16
CA ILE A 342 -14.52 -20.54 10.39
C ILE A 342 -14.10 -20.45 11.84
N ASP A 343 -12.81 -20.53 12.10
CA ASP A 343 -12.27 -20.63 13.44
C ASP A 343 -12.50 -19.39 14.28
N LYS A 344 -12.80 -19.58 15.57
CA LYS A 344 -12.97 -18.52 16.55
C LYS A 344 -11.63 -18.11 17.17
N ALA A 345 -11.55 -16.89 17.68
CA ALA A 345 -10.39 -16.45 18.43
C ALA A 345 -10.23 -17.25 19.74
N GLY A 346 -8.99 -17.57 20.08
CA GLY A 346 -8.64 -18.28 21.29
C GLY A 346 -8.23 -19.73 21.04
N PHE A 347 -6.96 -20.00 21.19
CA PHE A 347 -6.28 -21.30 21.14
C PHE A 347 -5.46 -21.50 22.41
#